data_ed9d8db5c69133f8fb275b06b8acfd7b
#
_entry.id   ed9d8db5c69133f8fb275b06b8acfd7b
#
_cell.length_a   1.000
_cell.length_b   1.000
_cell.length_c   1.000
_cell.angle_alpha   90.00
_cell.angle_beta   90.00
_cell.angle_gamma   90.00
#
_symmetry.space_group_name_H-M   'P 1'
#
loop_
_entity.id
_entity.type
_entity.pdbx_description
1 polymer ?
#
loop_
_entity_poly.entity_id
_entity_poly.type
_entity_poly.pdbx_seq_one_letter_code
_entity_poly.pdbx_strand_id
1 'polypeptide(L)'
;FLASAFVTKLGRNLTAAIFCGTSGGMEGIPALLTLVASLKILHGDKYRSNAVNKLAFGAYTRKITDKVSEYDWISRDPEIVSTYEKDPKSNFIFTLNGFENLAKLLWYVSNEKWFSTYPKTLPTYLIAGSADPVGIYGKGVLNVFNRLSLNGCDVEMKIYENARHELVNETNRREVYNDIADFLLDIISSEMSSD
;
A
#
# COMPACT_ATOMS: atom_id res chain seq x y z
N PHE A 1 1.64 4.56 0.26
CA PHE A 1 1.08 5.72 1.00
C PHE A 1 1.75 7.04 0.65
N LEU A 2 3.09 7.10 0.52
CA LEU A 2 3.78 8.32 0.08
C LEU A 2 3.34 8.74 -1.33
N ALA A 3 3.26 7.80 -2.27
CA ALA A 3 2.74 8.05 -3.61
C ALA A 3 1.30 8.59 -3.57
N SER A 4 0.44 7.99 -2.73
CA SER A 4 -0.95 8.46 -2.56
C SER A 4 -1.02 9.89 -2.03
N ALA A 5 -0.16 10.24 -1.06
CA ALA A 5 -0.06 11.62 -0.56
C ALA A 5 0.51 12.59 -1.60
N PHE A 6 1.43 12.14 -2.44
CA PHE A 6 2.04 12.93 -3.51
C PHE A 6 1.02 13.31 -4.58
N VAL A 7 0.19 12.38 -5.00
CA VAL A 7 -0.80 12.58 -6.07
C VAL A 7 -1.78 13.70 -5.75
N THR A 8 -2.28 13.80 -4.53
CA THR A 8 -3.20 14.91 -4.17
C THR A 8 -2.54 16.28 -4.14
N LYS A 9 -1.22 16.34 -4.07
CA LYS A 9 -0.46 17.61 -4.09
C LYS A 9 0.06 17.98 -5.47
N LEU A 10 0.54 17.01 -6.23
CA LEU A 10 1.27 17.20 -7.48
C LEU A 10 0.70 16.39 -8.66
N GLY A 11 -0.41 15.69 -8.48
CA GLY A 11 -1.00 14.78 -9.46
C GLY A 11 -1.40 15.43 -10.79
N ARG A 12 -1.62 16.75 -10.80
CA ARG A 12 -1.92 17.51 -12.04
C ARG A 12 -0.75 17.51 -13.05
N ASN A 13 0.45 17.17 -12.61
CA ASN A 13 1.66 17.09 -13.42
C ASN A 13 2.03 15.64 -13.77
N LEU A 14 1.16 14.69 -13.48
CA LEU A 14 1.36 13.28 -13.77
C LEU A 14 0.49 12.87 -14.95
N THR A 15 1.02 12.02 -15.82
CA THR A 15 0.28 11.39 -16.92
C THR A 15 -0.63 10.27 -16.38
N ALA A 16 -0.15 9.51 -15.40
CA ALA A 16 -0.91 8.42 -14.77
C ALA A 16 -0.42 8.14 -13.36
N ALA A 17 -1.18 7.36 -12.60
CA ALA A 17 -0.78 6.85 -11.29
C ALA A 17 -1.09 5.35 -11.17
N ILE A 18 -0.13 4.56 -10.68
CA ILE A 18 -0.33 3.14 -10.40
C ILE A 18 -0.06 2.90 -8.91
N PHE A 19 -1.05 2.38 -8.19
CA PHE A 19 -0.91 2.04 -6.79
C PHE A 19 -0.94 0.53 -6.60
N CYS A 20 0.19 -0.01 -6.16
CA CYS A 20 0.35 -1.41 -5.84
C CYS A 20 0.18 -1.64 -4.33
N GLY A 21 -0.75 -2.51 -3.94
CA GLY A 21 -0.93 -2.93 -2.55
C GLY A 21 -1.43 -1.84 -1.59
N THR A 22 -2.35 -0.95 -2.03
CA THR A 22 -2.93 0.07 -1.14
C THR A 22 -3.85 -0.54 -0.08
N SER A 23 -3.82 -0.02 1.15
CA SER A 23 -4.60 -0.57 2.27
C SER A 23 -6.06 -0.10 2.34
N GLY A 24 -6.39 1.03 1.72
CA GLY A 24 -7.75 1.61 1.82
C GLY A 24 -8.16 2.13 3.19
N GLY A 25 -7.22 2.26 4.10
CA GLY A 25 -7.42 2.68 5.48
C GLY A 25 -7.32 1.53 6.48
N MET A 26 -7.08 1.87 7.72
CA MET A 26 -7.03 0.91 8.83
C MET A 26 -7.89 1.41 9.99
N GLU A 27 -8.78 0.57 10.45
CA GLU A 27 -9.43 0.78 11.75
C GLU A 27 -8.37 0.74 12.85
N GLY A 28 -8.55 1.57 13.89
CA GLY A 28 -7.61 1.58 15.02
C GLY A 28 -6.41 2.52 14.90
N ILE A 29 -6.23 3.27 13.80
CA ILE A 29 -5.17 4.29 13.70
C ILE A 29 -5.18 5.27 14.87
N PRO A 30 -6.32 5.81 15.33
CA PRO A 30 -6.33 6.71 16.50
C PRO A 30 -5.82 6.04 17.77
N ALA A 31 -6.19 4.78 18.02
CA ALA A 31 -5.69 4.02 19.18
C ALA A 31 -4.19 3.76 19.09
N LEU A 32 -3.68 3.42 17.91
CA LEU A 32 -2.23 3.26 17.68
C LEU A 32 -1.49 4.57 17.91
N LEU A 33 -1.99 5.69 17.42
CA LEU A 33 -1.39 7.01 17.65
C LEU A 33 -1.33 7.37 19.12
N THR A 34 -2.41 7.11 19.88
CA THR A 34 -2.47 7.34 21.32
C THR A 34 -1.44 6.49 22.07
N LEU A 35 -1.35 5.19 21.74
CA LEU A 35 -0.38 4.28 22.32
C LEU A 35 1.06 4.76 22.05
N VAL A 36 1.35 5.07 20.79
CA VAL A 36 2.70 5.52 20.38
C VAL A 36 3.05 6.84 21.08
N ALA A 37 2.14 7.80 21.16
CA ALA A 37 2.36 9.06 21.86
C ALA A 37 2.68 8.85 23.35
N SER A 38 1.95 7.97 24.04
CA SER A 38 2.21 7.62 25.44
C SER A 38 3.59 6.98 25.64
N LEU A 39 3.96 6.06 24.76
CA LEU A 39 5.29 5.42 24.81
C LEU A 39 6.42 6.39 24.49
N LYS A 40 6.19 7.39 23.62
CA LYS A 40 7.18 8.44 23.32
C LYS A 40 7.49 9.30 24.55
N ILE A 41 6.48 9.60 25.37
CA ILE A 41 6.67 10.33 26.64
C ILE A 41 7.59 9.55 27.60
N LEU A 42 7.43 8.21 27.64
CA LEU A 42 8.18 7.35 28.55
C LEU A 42 9.59 7.01 28.06
N HIS A 43 9.75 6.79 26.75
CA HIS A 43 10.96 6.20 26.17
C HIS A 43 11.67 7.09 25.13
N GLY A 44 11.03 8.18 24.72
CA GLY A 44 11.54 9.09 23.69
C GLY A 44 11.28 8.60 22.25
N ASP A 45 11.51 9.51 21.30
CA ASP A 45 11.18 9.35 19.86
C ASP A 45 11.92 8.20 19.17
N LYS A 46 13.16 7.96 19.56
CA LYS A 46 14.06 6.99 18.90
C LYS A 46 13.90 5.56 19.42
N TYR A 47 13.08 5.34 20.45
CA TYR A 47 12.85 4.00 20.99
C TYR A 47 12.19 3.09 19.95
N ARG A 48 12.67 1.84 19.87
CA ARG A 48 12.15 0.79 18.98
C ARG A 48 11.38 -0.24 19.79
N SER A 49 10.07 -0.26 19.66
CA SER A 49 9.19 -1.13 20.45
C SER A 49 8.82 -2.39 19.69
N ASN A 50 9.28 -3.54 20.16
CA ASN A 50 8.83 -4.85 19.65
C ASN A 50 7.32 -5.03 19.81
N ALA A 51 6.72 -4.52 20.89
CA ALA A 51 5.28 -4.63 21.14
C ALA A 51 4.48 -3.84 20.10
N VAL A 52 4.88 -2.61 19.78
CA VAL A 52 4.25 -1.81 18.72
C VAL A 52 4.44 -2.46 17.35
N ASN A 53 5.63 -2.97 17.06
CA ASN A 53 5.92 -3.69 15.82
C ASN A 53 5.02 -4.92 15.66
N LYS A 54 4.90 -5.74 16.69
CA LYS A 54 4.02 -6.91 16.70
C LYS A 54 2.55 -6.54 16.56
N LEU A 55 2.12 -5.43 17.16
CA LEU A 55 0.75 -4.92 17.01
C LEU A 55 0.48 -4.47 15.56
N ALA A 56 1.43 -3.78 14.93
CA ALA A 56 1.27 -3.25 13.59
C ALA A 56 1.34 -4.33 12.50
N PHE A 57 2.26 -5.29 12.62
CA PHE A 57 2.61 -6.22 11.54
C PHE A 57 2.46 -7.69 11.89
N GLY A 58 2.35 -8.04 13.18
CA GLY A 58 2.37 -9.43 13.64
C GLY A 58 1.19 -10.31 13.19
N ALA A 59 0.15 -9.70 12.60
CA ALA A 59 -0.99 -10.43 12.05
C ALA A 59 -0.84 -10.75 10.54
N TYR A 60 0.18 -10.22 9.85
CA TYR A 60 0.27 -10.28 8.40
C TYR A 60 0.47 -11.71 7.86
N THR A 61 1.12 -12.58 8.60
CA THR A 61 1.30 -13.98 8.19
C THR A 61 0.22 -14.94 8.74
N ARG A 62 -0.78 -14.42 9.48
CA ARG A 62 -1.75 -15.30 10.20
C ARG A 62 -2.55 -16.24 9.29
N LYS A 63 -2.83 -15.83 8.05
CA LYS A 63 -3.59 -16.64 7.08
C LYS A 63 -2.71 -17.44 6.12
N ILE A 64 -1.40 -17.40 6.28
CA ILE A 64 -0.46 -18.17 5.46
C ILE A 64 -0.27 -19.53 6.13
N THR A 65 -0.75 -20.59 5.49
CA THR A 65 -0.75 -21.95 6.05
C THR A 65 0.61 -22.63 5.94
N ASP A 66 1.38 -22.28 4.92
CA ASP A 66 2.71 -22.80 4.59
C ASP A 66 3.84 -21.83 4.99
N LYS A 67 3.61 -21.06 6.04
CA LYS A 67 4.53 -20.05 6.54
C LYS A 67 5.88 -20.63 6.93
N VAL A 68 6.94 -20.05 6.35
CA VAL A 68 8.35 -20.33 6.66
C VAL A 68 9.02 -19.13 7.31
N SER A 69 8.66 -17.89 6.88
CA SER A 69 9.21 -16.64 7.38
C SER A 69 8.12 -15.70 7.91
N GLU A 70 8.48 -14.79 8.82
CA GLU A 70 7.61 -13.67 9.25
C GLU A 70 7.35 -12.67 8.12
N TYR A 71 8.11 -12.77 7.01
CA TYR A 71 8.00 -11.90 5.83
C TYR A 71 7.28 -12.56 4.65
N ASP A 72 6.73 -13.76 4.80
CA ASP A 72 6.02 -14.47 3.72
C ASP A 72 4.82 -13.67 3.16
N TRP A 73 4.29 -12.71 3.92
CA TRP A 73 3.23 -11.84 3.44
C TRP A 73 3.63 -10.92 2.27
N ILE A 74 4.93 -10.81 1.97
CA ILE A 74 5.47 -9.96 0.91
C ILE A 74 5.26 -10.58 -0.47
N SER A 75 5.66 -11.84 -0.64
CA SER A 75 5.60 -12.56 -1.91
C SER A 75 5.50 -14.07 -1.67
N ARG A 76 4.98 -14.79 -2.67
CA ARG A 76 5.05 -16.26 -2.72
C ARG A 76 6.40 -16.78 -3.22
N ASP A 77 7.23 -15.91 -3.78
CA ASP A 77 8.58 -16.26 -4.25
C ASP A 77 9.54 -16.31 -3.05
N PRO A 78 10.06 -17.49 -2.69
CA PRO A 78 10.91 -17.64 -1.50
C PRO A 78 12.26 -16.92 -1.61
N GLU A 79 12.76 -16.69 -2.84
CA GLU A 79 13.99 -15.94 -3.04
C GLU A 79 13.81 -14.46 -2.72
N ILE A 80 12.66 -13.89 -3.10
CA ILE A 80 12.28 -12.52 -2.75
C ILE A 80 12.15 -12.37 -1.24
N VAL A 81 11.42 -13.27 -0.58
CA VAL A 81 11.26 -13.25 0.89
C VAL A 81 12.62 -13.37 1.58
N SER A 82 13.48 -14.31 1.16
CA SER A 82 14.82 -14.49 1.71
C SER A 82 15.72 -13.26 1.53
N THR A 83 15.62 -12.59 0.37
CA THR A 83 16.36 -11.36 0.08
C THR A 83 15.91 -10.23 1.00
N TYR A 84 14.60 -10.04 1.16
CA TYR A 84 14.02 -9.05 2.07
C TYR A 84 14.44 -9.29 3.52
N GLU A 85 14.40 -10.54 3.98
CA GLU A 85 14.75 -10.93 5.34
C GLU A 85 16.22 -10.65 5.68
N LYS A 86 17.12 -10.77 4.69
CA LYS A 86 18.54 -10.51 4.85
C LYS A 86 18.94 -9.04 4.70
N ASP A 87 18.07 -8.22 4.11
CA ASP A 87 18.39 -6.81 3.89
C ASP A 87 18.15 -5.98 5.17
N PRO A 88 19.21 -5.44 5.80
CA PRO A 88 19.08 -4.63 7.01
C PRO A 88 18.36 -3.30 6.79
N LYS A 89 18.14 -2.89 5.53
CA LYS A 89 17.39 -1.69 5.18
C LYS A 89 15.89 -1.96 5.06
N SER A 90 15.48 -3.21 4.93
CA SER A 90 14.09 -3.62 4.78
C SER A 90 13.52 -4.20 6.07
N ASN A 91 14.27 -5.06 6.75
CA ASN A 91 13.81 -5.78 7.92
C ASN A 91 14.19 -5.10 9.26
N PHE A 92 13.83 -3.87 9.46
CA PHE A 92 14.11 -3.16 10.71
C PHE A 92 12.82 -2.77 11.45
N ILE A 93 12.92 -2.66 12.77
CA ILE A 93 11.82 -2.15 13.60
C ILE A 93 11.82 -0.62 13.54
N PHE A 94 10.70 -0.01 13.18
CA PHE A 94 10.54 1.44 13.22
C PHE A 94 10.75 2.00 14.63
N THR A 95 11.27 3.21 14.71
CA THR A 95 11.21 4.00 15.96
C THR A 95 9.77 4.38 16.27
N LEU A 96 9.46 4.79 17.51
CA LEU A 96 8.14 5.30 17.86
C LEU A 96 7.75 6.50 16.98
N ASN A 97 8.70 7.38 16.66
CA ASN A 97 8.46 8.47 15.71
C ASN A 97 8.18 7.96 14.29
N GLY A 98 8.83 6.89 13.85
CA GLY A 98 8.55 6.23 12.58
C GLY A 98 7.13 5.66 12.52
N PHE A 99 6.68 4.96 13.56
CA PHE A 99 5.31 4.46 13.68
C PHE A 99 4.27 5.57 13.70
N GLU A 100 4.53 6.65 14.43
CA GLU A 100 3.65 7.82 14.46
C GLU A 100 3.48 8.44 13.07
N ASN A 101 4.58 8.65 12.35
CA ASN A 101 4.53 9.23 11.01
C ASN A 101 3.86 8.30 10.00
N LEU A 102 4.10 6.99 10.07
CA LEU A 102 3.41 6.00 9.26
C LEU A 102 1.90 6.02 9.52
N ALA A 103 1.48 6.02 10.79
CA ALA A 103 0.08 6.08 11.16
C ALA A 103 -0.59 7.41 10.72
N LYS A 104 0.09 8.55 10.87
CA LYS A 104 -0.39 9.85 10.38
C LYS A 104 -0.55 9.88 8.87
N LEU A 105 0.39 9.28 8.15
CA LEU A 105 0.33 9.19 6.69
C LEU A 105 -0.84 8.31 6.23
N LEU A 106 -1.03 7.15 6.86
CA LEU A 106 -2.18 6.28 6.63
C LEU A 106 -3.50 7.01 6.89
N TRP A 107 -3.60 7.71 8.01
CA TRP A 107 -4.77 8.53 8.34
C TRP A 107 -5.06 9.58 7.28
N TYR A 108 -4.00 10.28 6.82
CA TYR A 108 -4.12 11.32 5.80
C TYR A 108 -4.66 10.77 4.47
N VAL A 109 -4.13 9.66 3.97
CA VAL A 109 -4.53 9.09 2.66
C VAL A 109 -5.81 8.26 2.72
N SER A 110 -6.41 8.12 3.90
CA SER A 110 -7.64 7.33 4.10
C SER A 110 -8.87 8.18 4.43
N ASN A 111 -8.70 9.51 4.62
CA ASN A 111 -9.79 10.39 5.01
C ASN A 111 -10.57 10.94 3.81
N GLU A 112 -11.79 11.45 4.05
CA GLU A 112 -12.66 12.00 3.02
C GLU A 112 -12.04 13.15 2.24
N LYS A 113 -11.25 13.99 2.91
CA LYS A 113 -10.58 15.10 2.27
C LYS A 113 -9.58 14.64 1.20
N TRP A 114 -8.85 13.53 1.45
CA TRP A 114 -7.95 12.98 0.46
C TRP A 114 -8.71 12.54 -0.79
N PHE A 115 -9.80 11.79 -0.64
CA PHE A 115 -10.61 11.32 -1.76
C PHE A 115 -11.26 12.47 -2.54
N SER A 116 -11.78 13.49 -1.84
CA SER A 116 -12.41 14.65 -2.50
C SER A 116 -11.43 15.56 -3.23
N THR A 117 -10.15 15.53 -2.87
CA THR A 117 -9.08 16.33 -3.51
C THR A 117 -8.26 15.55 -4.54
N TYR A 118 -8.58 14.28 -4.75
CA TYR A 118 -7.91 13.48 -5.76
C TYR A 118 -8.15 14.03 -7.18
N PRO A 119 -7.13 14.11 -8.07
CA PRO A 119 -7.30 14.60 -9.43
C PRO A 119 -8.24 13.68 -10.24
N LYS A 120 -9.40 14.20 -10.65
CA LYS A 120 -10.45 13.38 -11.29
C LYS A 120 -10.06 12.83 -12.65
N THR A 121 -9.25 13.59 -13.40
CA THR A 121 -8.82 13.25 -14.76
C THR A 121 -7.49 12.51 -14.82
N LEU A 122 -6.89 12.18 -13.67
CA LEU A 122 -5.66 11.42 -13.64
C LEU A 122 -5.96 9.92 -13.79
N PRO A 123 -5.61 9.29 -14.93
CA PRO A 123 -5.77 7.86 -15.08
C PRO A 123 -5.07 7.13 -13.96
N THR A 124 -5.81 6.31 -13.25
CA THR A 124 -5.31 5.65 -12.03
C THR A 124 -5.57 4.15 -12.08
N TYR A 125 -4.54 3.36 -11.89
CA TYR A 125 -4.65 1.91 -11.82
C TYR A 125 -4.32 1.40 -10.42
N LEU A 126 -5.30 0.74 -9.79
CA LEU A 126 -5.18 0.14 -8.48
C LEU A 126 -4.96 -1.36 -8.63
N ILE A 127 -3.82 -1.87 -8.19
CA ILE A 127 -3.50 -3.29 -8.25
C ILE A 127 -3.18 -3.85 -6.86
N ALA A 128 -3.70 -5.03 -6.56
CA ALA A 128 -3.47 -5.70 -5.28
C ALA A 128 -3.53 -7.22 -5.40
N GLY A 129 -2.90 -7.92 -4.47
CA GLY A 129 -3.04 -9.36 -4.33
C GLY A 129 -4.26 -9.74 -3.48
N SER A 130 -4.96 -10.82 -3.83
CA SER A 130 -6.08 -11.33 -3.02
C SER A 130 -5.61 -11.92 -1.67
N ALA A 131 -4.33 -12.28 -1.55
CA ALA A 131 -3.70 -12.76 -0.32
C ALA A 131 -2.88 -11.69 0.42
N ASP A 132 -2.93 -10.40 -0.02
CA ASP A 132 -2.22 -9.29 0.62
C ASP A 132 -2.90 -8.86 1.94
N PRO A 133 -2.26 -9.05 3.11
CA PRO A 133 -2.81 -8.63 4.39
C PRO A 133 -2.82 -7.11 4.57
N VAL A 134 -1.92 -6.37 3.92
CA VAL A 134 -1.87 -4.90 3.96
C VAL A 134 -3.08 -4.30 3.28
N GLY A 135 -3.48 -4.86 2.14
CA GLY A 135 -4.69 -4.52 1.40
C GLY A 135 -5.96 -5.16 1.97
N ILE A 136 -5.90 -5.74 3.17
CA ILE A 136 -7.04 -6.42 3.82
C ILE A 136 -7.64 -7.49 2.87
N TYR A 137 -6.76 -8.26 2.23
CA TYR A 137 -7.16 -9.33 1.30
C TYR A 137 -8.07 -8.83 0.16
N GLY A 138 -7.67 -7.72 -0.48
CA GLY A 138 -8.39 -7.07 -1.56
C GLY A 138 -9.49 -6.09 -1.13
N LYS A 139 -10.00 -6.17 0.11
CA LYS A 139 -11.07 -5.26 0.59
C LYS A 139 -10.63 -3.80 0.66
N GLY A 140 -9.37 -3.57 1.03
CA GLY A 140 -8.83 -2.22 1.14
C GLY A 140 -8.76 -1.53 -0.22
N VAL A 141 -8.22 -2.21 -1.22
CA VAL A 141 -8.14 -1.64 -2.57
C VAL A 141 -9.54 -1.42 -3.18
N LEU A 142 -10.48 -2.35 -2.95
CA LEU A 142 -11.87 -2.20 -3.37
C LEU A 142 -12.54 -0.96 -2.73
N ASN A 143 -12.27 -0.70 -1.44
CA ASN A 143 -12.74 0.51 -0.78
C ASN A 143 -12.19 1.78 -1.43
N VAL A 144 -10.88 1.81 -1.75
CA VAL A 144 -10.26 2.96 -2.44
C VAL A 144 -10.88 3.14 -3.82
N PHE A 145 -11.01 2.07 -4.59
CA PHE A 145 -11.62 2.08 -5.92
C PHE A 145 -13.04 2.66 -5.87
N ASN A 146 -13.90 2.14 -5.01
CA ASN A 146 -15.30 2.58 -4.90
C ASN A 146 -15.38 4.07 -4.53
N ARG A 147 -14.54 4.52 -3.59
CA ARG A 147 -14.55 5.93 -3.16
C ARG A 147 -14.03 6.88 -4.22
N LEU A 148 -12.98 6.51 -4.97
CA LEU A 148 -12.50 7.32 -6.09
C LEU A 148 -13.53 7.35 -7.22
N SER A 149 -14.12 6.20 -7.58
CA SER A 149 -15.19 6.13 -8.60
C SER A 149 -16.39 6.98 -8.23
N LEU A 150 -16.86 6.92 -6.98
CA LEU A 150 -17.97 7.76 -6.49
C LEU A 150 -17.65 9.25 -6.53
N ASN A 151 -16.38 9.64 -6.42
CA ASN A 151 -15.93 11.03 -6.60
C ASN A 151 -15.75 11.41 -8.09
N GLY A 152 -16.01 10.51 -9.02
CA GLY A 152 -15.90 10.74 -10.45
C GLY A 152 -14.44 10.77 -10.94
N CYS A 153 -13.54 10.05 -10.27
CA CYS A 153 -12.17 9.89 -10.69
C CYS A 153 -12.06 8.82 -11.78
N ASP A 154 -11.10 9.01 -12.69
CA ASP A 154 -10.72 8.01 -13.69
C ASP A 154 -9.86 6.93 -13.01
N VAL A 155 -10.46 5.78 -12.71
CA VAL A 155 -9.82 4.73 -11.93
C VAL A 155 -10.24 3.33 -12.39
N GLU A 156 -9.22 2.48 -12.57
CA GLU A 156 -9.36 1.06 -12.83
C GLU A 156 -8.77 0.23 -11.70
N MET A 157 -9.17 -1.03 -11.60
CA MET A 157 -8.69 -1.93 -10.54
C MET A 157 -8.55 -3.37 -11.05
N LYS A 158 -7.45 -4.04 -10.63
CA LYS A 158 -7.29 -5.49 -10.77
C LYS A 158 -6.80 -6.12 -9.48
N ILE A 159 -7.40 -7.26 -9.11
CA ILE A 159 -6.95 -8.11 -8.00
C ILE A 159 -6.36 -9.38 -8.58
N TYR A 160 -5.10 -9.68 -8.24
CA TYR A 160 -4.39 -10.88 -8.66
C TYR A 160 -4.63 -12.01 -7.65
N GLU A 161 -5.17 -13.10 -8.15
CA GLU A 161 -5.57 -14.22 -7.31
C GLU A 161 -4.36 -14.87 -6.62
N ASN A 162 -4.48 -15.09 -5.32
CA ASN A 162 -3.47 -15.65 -4.43
C ASN A 162 -2.15 -14.85 -4.35
N ALA A 163 -1.99 -13.75 -5.08
CA ALA A 163 -0.80 -12.90 -4.97
C ALA A 163 -0.78 -12.18 -3.62
N ARG A 164 0.44 -11.97 -3.09
CA ARG A 164 0.70 -11.27 -1.83
C ARG A 164 0.98 -9.78 -2.08
N HIS A 165 1.73 -9.12 -1.22
CA HIS A 165 1.85 -7.65 -1.22
C HIS A 165 2.67 -7.06 -2.37
N GLU A 166 3.84 -7.61 -2.67
CA GLU A 166 4.75 -7.09 -3.69
C GLU A 166 4.49 -7.71 -5.06
N LEU A 167 3.43 -7.30 -5.73
CA LEU A 167 2.99 -7.87 -7.01
C LEU A 167 4.08 -7.94 -8.06
N VAL A 168 4.94 -6.90 -8.16
CA VAL A 168 6.04 -6.85 -9.12
C VAL A 168 7.18 -7.83 -8.80
N ASN A 169 7.15 -8.42 -7.61
CA ASN A 169 8.08 -9.43 -7.12
C ASN A 169 7.39 -10.80 -6.90
N GLU A 170 6.15 -10.96 -7.36
CA GLU A 170 5.39 -12.18 -7.22
C GLU A 170 5.77 -13.27 -8.23
N THR A 171 5.34 -14.50 -7.99
CA THR A 171 5.57 -15.62 -8.91
C THR A 171 4.92 -15.39 -10.26
N ASN A 172 3.81 -14.67 -10.32
CA ASN A 172 3.12 -14.27 -11.55
C ASN A 172 3.45 -12.82 -12.00
N ARG A 173 4.60 -12.25 -11.62
CA ARG A 173 5.00 -10.87 -11.95
C ARG A 173 4.94 -10.50 -13.42
N ARG A 174 5.09 -11.49 -14.33
CA ARG A 174 5.00 -11.23 -15.77
C ARG A 174 3.59 -10.78 -16.19
N GLU A 175 2.55 -11.37 -15.60
CA GLU A 175 1.17 -10.93 -15.80
C GLU A 175 1.01 -9.48 -15.32
N VAL A 176 1.53 -9.17 -14.14
CA VAL A 176 1.48 -7.80 -13.58
C VAL A 176 2.19 -6.79 -14.48
N TYR A 177 3.36 -7.16 -15.02
CA TYR A 177 4.10 -6.28 -15.94
C TYR A 177 3.35 -6.03 -17.24
N ASN A 178 2.70 -7.04 -17.80
CA ASN A 178 1.91 -6.89 -19.01
C ASN A 178 0.70 -5.98 -18.77
N ASP A 179 -0.05 -6.19 -17.70
CA ASP A 179 -1.21 -5.36 -17.35
C ASP A 179 -0.81 -3.88 -17.12
N ILE A 180 0.34 -3.64 -16.46
CA ILE A 180 0.87 -2.29 -16.28
C ILE A 180 1.26 -1.68 -17.63
N ALA A 181 1.92 -2.46 -18.51
CA ALA A 181 2.32 -1.99 -19.83
C ALA A 181 1.09 -1.66 -20.70
N ASP A 182 0.08 -2.53 -20.71
CA ASP A 182 -1.16 -2.33 -21.45
C ASP A 182 -1.88 -1.05 -20.97
N PHE A 183 -2.05 -0.86 -19.66
CA PHE A 183 -2.62 0.36 -19.09
C PHE A 183 -1.88 1.63 -19.53
N LEU A 184 -0.54 1.61 -19.54
CA LEU A 184 0.24 2.78 -19.96
C LEU A 184 0.19 3.02 -21.47
N LEU A 185 0.16 1.96 -22.28
CA LEU A 185 0.04 2.05 -23.74
C LEU A 185 -1.32 2.62 -24.16
N ASP A 186 -2.41 2.25 -23.49
CA ASP A 186 -3.74 2.79 -23.74
C ASP A 186 -3.80 4.31 -23.50
N ILE A 187 -3.15 4.79 -22.43
CA ILE A 187 -3.07 6.22 -22.13
C ILE A 187 -2.28 6.98 -23.21
N ILE A 188 -1.09 6.47 -23.58
CA ILE A 188 -0.24 7.08 -24.59
C ILE A 188 -0.97 7.13 -25.95
N SER A 189 -1.66 6.05 -26.30
CA SER A 189 -2.40 5.98 -27.58
C SER A 189 -3.57 6.95 -27.61
N SER A 190 -4.25 7.17 -26.49
CA SER A 190 -5.35 8.14 -26.39
C SER A 190 -4.87 9.59 -26.47
N GLU A 191 -3.73 9.91 -25.88
CA GLU A 191 -3.11 11.24 -26.01
C GLU A 191 -2.71 11.54 -27.45
N MET A 192 -2.07 10.58 -28.14
CA MET A 192 -1.67 10.75 -29.56
C MET A 192 -2.84 10.88 -30.54
N SER A 193 -4.02 10.41 -30.17
CA SER A 193 -5.23 10.49 -31.01
C SER A 193 -6.00 11.81 -30.79
N SER A 194 -5.63 12.60 -29.81
CA SER A 194 -6.28 13.85 -29.40
C SER A 194 -5.58 15.10 -29.94
N ASP A 195 -4.40 14.94 -30.51
CA ASP A 195 -3.60 15.95 -31.22
C ASP A 195 -3.84 15.87 -32.74
#